data_7cce97ed68ccb6dea442a679d950361e
#
_entry.id   7cce97ed68ccb6dea442a679d950361e
#
_cell.length_a   1.000
_cell.length_b   1.000
_cell.length_c   1.000
_cell.angle_alpha   90.00
_cell.angle_beta   90.00
_cell.angle_gamma   90.00
#
_symmetry.space_group_name_H-M   'P 1'
#
loop_
_entity.id
_entity.type
_entity.pdbx_description
1 polymer ?
#
loop_
_entity_poly.entity_id
_entity_poly.type
_entity_poly.pdbx_seq_one_letter_code
_entity_poly.pdbx_strand_id
1 'polypeptide(L)' 'NPLEPAHIHIRNAESEAKFWLEPEIFLARNDGFNSKELREIFSIIESNQTQFKETWYDYFG' A
#
# COMPACT_ATOMS: atom_id res chain seq x y z
N ASN A 1 -6.45 11.57 -1.75
CA ASN A 1 -5.96 12.90 -1.47
C ASN A 1 -4.82 13.27 -2.41
N PRO A 2 -5.05 14.21 -3.34
CA PRO A 2 -4.01 14.56 -4.34
C PRO A 2 -2.78 15.22 -3.74
N LEU A 3 -2.83 15.63 -2.47
CA LEU A 3 -1.68 16.23 -1.79
C LEU A 3 -0.75 15.20 -1.17
N GLU A 4 -1.15 13.95 -1.14
CA GLU A 4 -0.31 12.87 -0.64
C GLU A 4 0.28 12.06 -1.78
N PRO A 5 1.46 11.44 -1.59
CA PRO A 5 1.97 10.49 -2.56
C PRO A 5 1.01 9.32 -2.76
N ALA A 6 1.13 8.64 -3.88
CA ALA A 6 0.33 7.44 -4.14
C ALA A 6 0.50 6.43 -3.01
N HIS A 7 -0.60 5.83 -2.59
CA HIS A 7 -0.57 4.85 -1.49
C HIS A 7 -1.70 3.84 -1.63
N ILE A 8 -1.62 2.78 -0.82
CA ILE A 8 -2.61 1.72 -0.82
C ILE A 8 -2.93 1.33 0.63
N HIS A 9 -4.21 1.06 0.89
CA HIS A 9 -4.67 0.55 2.18
C HIS A 9 -4.98 -0.93 2.03
N ILE A 10 -4.49 -1.72 2.97
CA ILE A 10 -4.73 -3.16 3.03
C ILE A 10 -5.46 -3.43 4.33
N ARG A 11 -6.55 -4.17 4.28
CA ARG A 11 -7.27 -4.52 5.49
C ARG A 11 -7.88 -5.91 5.42
N ASN A 12 -8.03 -6.51 6.59
CA ASN A 12 -8.85 -7.68 6.76
C ASN A 12 -9.79 -7.44 7.96
N ALA A 13 -10.41 -8.49 8.50
CA ALA A 13 -11.39 -8.34 9.57
C ALA A 13 -10.85 -7.64 10.82
N GLU A 14 -9.56 -7.80 11.12
CA GLU A 14 -8.97 -7.34 12.38
C GLU A 14 -7.78 -6.41 12.22
N SER A 15 -7.28 -6.25 10.99
CA SER A 15 -6.01 -5.55 10.77
C SER A 15 -6.10 -4.59 9.62
N GLU A 16 -5.26 -3.56 9.67
CA GLU A 16 -5.19 -2.56 8.62
C GLU A 16 -3.76 -2.05 8.49
N ALA A 17 -3.33 -1.80 7.25
CA ALA A 17 -2.03 -1.19 7.01
C ALA A 17 -2.12 -0.23 5.84
N LYS A 18 -1.23 0.77 5.83
CA LYS A 18 -1.11 1.74 4.75
C LYS A 18 0.33 1.68 4.25
N PHE A 19 0.48 1.56 2.94
CA PHE A 19 1.78 1.58 2.29
C PHE A 19 1.85 2.73 1.31
N TRP A 20 2.95 3.47 1.32
CA TRP A 20 3.28 4.40 0.25
C TRP A 20 3.71 3.59 -0.97
N LEU A 21 3.33 4.06 -2.16
CA LEU A 21 3.78 3.47 -3.42
C LEU A 21 4.89 4.30 -4.05
N GLU A 22 5.01 5.56 -3.64
CA GLU A 22 5.99 6.50 -4.15
C GLU A 22 6.58 7.32 -3.01
N PRO A 23 7.85 7.70 -3.11
CA PRO A 23 8.79 7.46 -4.22
C PRO A 23 9.23 5.99 -4.30
N GLU A 24 8.99 5.22 -3.25
CA GLU A 24 9.24 3.78 -3.21
C GLU A 24 8.25 3.15 -2.25
N ILE A 25 8.09 1.84 -2.31
CA ILE A 25 7.15 1.12 -1.44
C ILE A 25 7.66 1.21 -0.01
N PHE A 26 6.80 1.67 0.88
CA PHE A 26 7.19 1.95 2.26
C PHE A 26 5.97 1.85 3.17
N LEU A 27 6.12 1.12 4.28
CA LEU A 27 5.04 0.97 5.26
C LEU A 27 4.84 2.29 6.00
N ALA A 28 3.65 2.89 5.86
CA ALA A 28 3.31 4.13 6.54
C ALA A 28 2.66 3.88 7.89
N ARG A 29 1.83 2.84 8.00
CA ARG A 29 1.13 2.53 9.24
C ARG A 29 0.70 1.07 9.23
N ASN A 30 0.74 0.45 10.41
CA ASN A 30 0.28 -0.92 10.61
C ASN A 30 -0.49 -1.04 11.91
N ASP A 31 -1.69 -1.58 11.81
CA ASP A 31 -2.52 -1.91 12.95
C ASP A 31 -2.90 -3.39 12.84
N GLY A 32 -2.15 -4.24 13.49
CA GLY A 32 -2.53 -5.64 13.69
C GLY A 32 -1.90 -6.70 12.83
N PHE A 33 -1.27 -6.36 11.71
CA PHE A 33 -0.55 -7.36 10.93
C PHE A 33 0.78 -7.70 11.59
N ASN A 34 1.15 -8.98 11.57
CA ASN A 34 2.45 -9.41 12.07
C ASN A 34 3.53 -9.25 10.99
N SER A 35 4.78 -9.48 11.36
CA SER A 35 5.91 -9.29 10.45
C SER A 35 5.84 -10.16 9.20
N LYS A 36 5.40 -11.40 9.35
CA LYS A 36 5.27 -12.32 8.22
C LYS A 36 4.21 -11.81 7.24
N GLU A 37 3.06 -11.40 7.77
CA GLU A 37 1.97 -10.85 6.95
C GLU A 37 2.42 -9.60 6.23
N LEU A 38 3.13 -8.70 6.92
CA LEU A 38 3.61 -7.47 6.29
C LEU A 38 4.59 -7.77 5.16
N ARG A 39 5.47 -8.76 5.32
CA ARG A 39 6.38 -9.15 4.25
C ARG A 39 5.64 -9.71 3.04
N GLU A 40 4.60 -10.51 3.28
CA GLU A 40 3.79 -11.05 2.20
C GLU A 40 3.04 -9.95 1.46
N ILE A 41 2.47 -9.01 2.20
CA ILE A 41 1.78 -7.85 1.62
C ILE A 41 2.76 -7.02 0.79
N PHE A 42 3.93 -6.72 1.34
CA PHE A 42 4.96 -5.96 0.64
C PHE A 42 5.33 -6.63 -0.69
N SER A 43 5.51 -7.95 -0.67
CA SER A 43 5.86 -8.70 -1.87
C SER A 43 4.78 -8.61 -2.95
N ILE A 44 3.52 -8.68 -2.54
CA ILE A 44 2.39 -8.55 -3.48
C ILE A 44 2.36 -7.13 -4.07
N ILE A 45 2.54 -6.12 -3.24
CA ILE A 45 2.56 -4.73 -3.69
C ILE A 45 3.71 -4.51 -4.67
N GLU A 46 4.88 -5.01 -4.34
CA GLU A 46 6.07 -4.89 -5.18
C GLU A 46 5.84 -5.51 -6.56
N SER A 47 5.21 -6.69 -6.59
CA SER A 47 4.93 -7.39 -7.84
C SER A 47 3.88 -6.70 -8.70
N ASN A 48 3.07 -5.83 -8.12
CA ASN A 48 1.95 -5.18 -8.81
C ASN A 48 2.04 -3.66 -8.73
N GLN A 49 3.21 -3.11 -8.43
CA GLN A 49 3.32 -1.68 -8.13
C GLN A 49 2.90 -0.79 -9.30
N THR A 50 3.23 -1.16 -10.53
CA THR A 50 2.84 -0.36 -11.69
C THR A 50 1.32 -0.29 -11.80
N GLN A 51 0.65 -1.42 -11.67
CA GLN A 51 -0.81 -1.48 -11.74
C GLN A 51 -1.46 -0.67 -10.63
N PHE A 52 -0.94 -0.77 -9.41
CA PHE A 52 -1.49 -0.02 -8.28
C PHE A 52 -1.29 1.48 -8.46
N LYS A 53 -0.14 1.90 -8.98
CA LYS A 53 0.10 3.31 -9.26
C LYS A 53 -0.83 3.83 -10.34
N GLU A 54 -1.03 3.06 -11.41
CA GLU A 54 -1.94 3.43 -12.49
C GLU A 54 -3.37 3.60 -11.97
N THR A 55 -3.81 2.67 -11.12
CA THR A 55 -5.13 2.75 -10.50
C THR A 55 -5.27 4.01 -9.65
N TRP A 56 -4.23 4.33 -8.88
CA TRP A 56 -4.21 5.54 -8.06
C TRP A 56 -4.36 6.79 -8.92
N TYR A 57 -3.55 6.90 -9.97
CA TYR A 57 -3.56 8.08 -10.82
C TYR A 57 -4.84 8.19 -11.66
N ASP A 58 -5.41 7.07 -12.04
CA ASP A 58 -6.71 7.09 -12.73
C ASP A 58 -7.80 7.65 -11.83
N TYR A 59 -7.70 7.40 -10.52
CA TYR A 59 -8.72 7.83 -9.57
C TYR A 59 -8.50 9.27 -9.11
N PHE A 60 -7.24 9.66 -8.86
CA PHE A 60 -6.93 10.95 -8.24
C PHE A 60 -6.24 11.94 -9.19
N GLY A 61 -5.70 11.44 -10.22
CA GLY A 61 -4.96 12.25 -11.18
C GLY A 61 -5.81 12.91 -12.20
#